data_4b3a30755284572f8384853d2175b9c3
#
_entry.id   4b3a30755284572f8384853d2175b9c3
#
_cell.length_a   1.000
_cell.length_b   1.000
_cell.length_c   1.000
_cell.angle_alpha   90.00
_cell.angle_beta   90.00
_cell.angle_gamma   90.00
#
_symmetry.space_group_name_H-M   'P 1'
#
loop_
_entity.id
_entity.type
_entity.pdbx_description
1 polymer ?
#
loop_
_entity_poly.entity_id
_entity_poly.type
_entity_poly.pdbx_seq_one_letter_code
_entity_poly.pdbx_strand_id
1 'polypeptide(L)'
;MNNLAQRVITAVIAIPVVFFLLWFCDYTRIGLMVLLGGVGAWEWAKMATKKYGGPDVRFVALLSSVLLTLAWAVKDGSFFGIQAQPSLLGIIVLLVLAIYIAIAYAKVNIENLFPWLVMQLGAPLYLGLWGGMNVTLMKSGQGFEQCYAFLLLVTSMWGCDTVAYFFGKFVAGKGPFGRHLFAPTISPKKTWEGAFAGTIFTMFWVMFLAPKALVGFGVEFDVVKGLLLGLLFAVAGQAGDLLM
;
A
#
# COMPACT_ATOMS: atom_id res chain seq x y z
N MET A 1 28.56 -7.57 6.13
CA MET A 1 27.61 -7.03 7.11
C MET A 1 26.50 -8.02 7.32
N ASN A 2 26.11 -8.29 8.57
CA ASN A 2 25.01 -9.21 8.89
C ASN A 2 23.69 -8.65 8.31
N ASN A 3 22.84 -9.50 7.71
CA ASN A 3 21.54 -9.09 7.14
C ASN A 3 20.66 -8.27 8.11
N LEU A 4 20.79 -8.51 9.41
CA LEU A 4 20.11 -7.75 10.46
C LEU A 4 20.64 -6.31 10.56
N ALA A 5 21.95 -6.12 10.57
CA ALA A 5 22.57 -4.80 10.65
C ALA A 5 22.20 -3.92 9.44
N GLN A 6 22.17 -4.50 8.23
CA GLN A 6 21.72 -3.77 7.02
C GLN A 6 20.26 -3.30 7.16
N ARG A 7 19.37 -4.17 7.62
CA ARG A 7 17.94 -3.83 7.83
C ARG A 7 17.75 -2.74 8.87
N VAL A 8 18.49 -2.80 9.98
CA VAL A 8 18.43 -1.79 11.04
C VAL A 8 18.95 -0.44 10.53
N ILE A 9 20.09 -0.41 9.85
CA ILE A 9 20.66 0.83 9.29
C ILE A 9 19.69 1.44 8.27
N THR A 10 19.12 0.62 7.37
CA THR A 10 18.15 1.12 6.39
C THR A 10 16.93 1.70 7.08
N ALA A 11 16.38 1.05 8.10
CA ALA A 11 15.22 1.55 8.84
C ALA A 11 15.53 2.86 9.59
N VAL A 12 16.69 2.94 10.25
CA VAL A 12 17.12 4.14 11.00
C VAL A 12 17.30 5.34 10.08
N ILE A 13 17.71 5.14 8.84
CA ILE A 13 17.83 6.23 7.86
C ILE A 13 16.50 6.51 7.16
N ALA A 14 15.78 5.47 6.71
CA ALA A 14 14.58 5.64 5.90
C ALA A 14 13.41 6.25 6.71
N ILE A 15 13.24 5.87 7.98
CA ILE A 15 12.15 6.39 8.80
C ILE A 15 12.22 7.91 8.98
N PRO A 16 13.34 8.50 9.45
CA PRO A 16 13.45 9.96 9.54
C PRO A 16 13.30 10.68 8.20
N VAL A 17 13.84 10.11 7.10
CA VAL A 17 13.71 10.70 5.76
C VAL A 17 12.24 10.73 5.34
N VAL A 18 11.51 9.64 5.51
CA VAL A 18 10.07 9.60 5.18
C VAL A 18 9.29 10.59 6.03
N PHE A 19 9.53 10.66 7.35
CA PHE A 19 8.89 11.64 8.23
C PHE A 19 9.21 13.08 7.82
N PHE A 20 10.44 13.37 7.45
CA PHE A 20 10.84 14.69 6.96
C PHE A 20 10.09 15.04 5.66
N LEU A 21 10.01 14.12 4.68
CA LEU A 21 9.29 14.33 3.43
C LEU A 21 7.78 14.52 3.65
N LEU A 22 7.21 13.83 4.63
CA LEU A 22 5.80 14.01 5.02
C LEU A 22 5.54 15.35 5.70
N TRP A 23 6.54 15.88 6.43
CA TRP A 23 6.40 17.16 7.13
C TRP A 23 6.58 18.35 6.20
N PHE A 24 7.52 18.30 5.27
CA PHE A 24 8.09 19.48 4.62
C PHE A 24 7.06 20.27 3.80
N CYS A 25 6.40 19.65 2.84
CA CYS A 25 5.34 20.28 2.02
C CYS A 25 4.53 19.25 1.21
N ASP A 26 3.44 19.72 0.58
CA ASP A 26 2.57 18.86 -0.23
C ASP A 26 3.30 18.26 -1.43
N TYR A 27 4.21 19.02 -2.03
CA TYR A 27 5.00 18.51 -3.18
C TYR A 27 5.92 17.34 -2.79
N THR A 28 6.53 17.38 -1.60
CA THR A 28 7.36 16.26 -1.12
C THR A 28 6.53 15.04 -0.78
N ARG A 29 5.30 15.22 -0.28
CA ARG A 29 4.33 14.13 -0.05
C ARG A 29 3.93 13.46 -1.37
N ILE A 30 3.55 14.25 -2.37
CA ILE A 30 3.22 13.76 -3.71
C ILE A 30 4.45 13.07 -4.32
N GLY A 31 5.62 13.70 -4.24
CA GLY A 31 6.88 13.13 -4.72
C GLY A 31 7.21 11.77 -4.08
N LEU A 32 6.97 11.62 -2.78
CA LEU A 32 7.13 10.36 -2.07
C LEU A 32 6.19 9.26 -2.61
N MET A 33 4.90 9.59 -2.84
CA MET A 33 3.94 8.63 -3.40
C MET A 33 4.26 8.25 -4.85
N VAL A 34 4.69 9.22 -5.65
CA VAL A 34 5.17 8.99 -7.02
C VAL A 34 6.37 8.06 -7.03
N LEU A 35 7.34 8.29 -6.15
CA LEU A 35 8.54 7.46 -6.04
C LEU A 35 8.20 6.04 -5.60
N LEU A 36 7.42 5.88 -4.54
CA LEU A 36 7.03 4.56 -4.03
C LEU A 36 6.18 3.79 -5.05
N GLY A 37 5.20 4.44 -5.66
CA GLY A 37 4.34 3.84 -6.68
C GLY A 37 5.12 3.48 -7.96
N GLY A 38 6.00 4.36 -8.41
CA GLY A 38 6.84 4.14 -9.61
C GLY A 38 7.85 3.01 -9.43
N VAL A 39 8.61 3.03 -8.32
CA VAL A 39 9.58 1.96 -8.00
C VAL A 39 8.87 0.63 -7.79
N GLY A 40 7.75 0.63 -7.07
CA GLY A 40 6.93 -0.57 -6.88
C GLY A 40 6.43 -1.15 -8.20
N ALA A 41 5.93 -0.31 -9.12
CA ALA A 41 5.46 -0.73 -10.44
C ALA A 41 6.60 -1.30 -11.30
N TRP A 42 7.79 -0.71 -11.23
CA TRP A 42 8.99 -1.23 -11.88
C TRP A 42 9.35 -2.64 -11.40
N GLU A 43 9.44 -2.84 -10.09
CA GLU A 43 9.77 -4.15 -9.52
C GLU A 43 8.67 -5.20 -9.78
N TRP A 44 7.40 -4.80 -9.68
CA TRP A 44 6.28 -5.68 -10.04
C TRP A 44 6.36 -6.14 -11.50
N ALA A 45 6.54 -5.21 -12.44
CA ALA A 45 6.65 -5.54 -13.86
C ALA A 45 7.84 -6.48 -14.14
N LYS A 46 8.96 -6.28 -13.45
CA LYS A 46 10.12 -7.17 -13.52
C LYS A 46 9.80 -8.59 -13.06
N MET A 47 9.10 -8.73 -11.93
CA MET A 47 8.68 -10.04 -11.41
C MET A 47 7.68 -10.72 -12.35
N ALA A 48 6.70 -9.97 -12.86
CA ALA A 48 5.70 -10.48 -13.79
C ALA A 48 6.33 -10.95 -15.11
N THR A 49 7.24 -10.17 -15.69
CA THR A 49 7.99 -10.58 -16.90
C THR A 49 8.82 -11.84 -16.65
N LYS A 50 9.46 -11.96 -15.50
CA LYS A 50 10.23 -13.16 -15.13
C LYS A 50 9.36 -14.41 -15.04
N LYS A 51 8.12 -14.27 -14.55
CA LYS A 51 7.21 -15.40 -14.31
C LYS A 51 6.43 -15.82 -15.57
N TYR A 52 5.94 -14.86 -16.34
CA TYR A 52 5.02 -15.09 -17.47
C TYR A 52 5.69 -14.88 -18.83
N GLY A 53 6.96 -14.47 -18.86
CA GLY A 53 7.65 -14.12 -20.10
C GLY A 53 7.15 -12.82 -20.72
N GLY A 54 7.40 -12.64 -22.01
CA GLY A 54 6.95 -11.49 -22.78
C GLY A 54 7.93 -10.30 -22.76
N PRO A 55 7.53 -9.16 -23.33
CA PRO A 55 8.36 -7.97 -23.44
C PRO A 55 8.63 -7.32 -22.09
N ASP A 56 9.78 -6.66 -21.98
CA ASP A 56 10.11 -5.84 -20.81
C ASP A 56 9.33 -4.51 -20.87
N VAL A 57 8.39 -4.37 -19.95
CA VAL A 57 7.52 -3.19 -19.83
C VAL A 57 7.75 -2.40 -18.55
N ARG A 58 8.88 -2.61 -17.86
CA ARG A 58 9.19 -1.93 -16.57
C ARG A 58 9.08 -0.42 -16.67
N PHE A 59 9.61 0.16 -17.75
CA PHE A 59 9.56 1.61 -17.96
C PHE A 59 8.13 2.10 -18.20
N VAL A 60 7.33 1.33 -18.95
CA VAL A 60 5.91 1.62 -19.17
C VAL A 60 5.12 1.54 -17.86
N ALA A 61 5.39 0.53 -17.03
CA ALA A 61 4.75 0.37 -15.73
C ALA A 61 5.07 1.53 -14.79
N LEU A 62 6.34 1.93 -14.71
CA LEU A 62 6.78 3.09 -13.93
C LEU A 62 6.06 4.36 -14.39
N LEU A 63 6.13 4.70 -15.67
CA LEU A 63 5.51 5.91 -16.21
C LEU A 63 3.99 5.91 -16.01
N SER A 64 3.34 4.78 -16.25
CA SER A 64 1.90 4.66 -16.06
C SER A 64 1.49 4.87 -14.60
N SER A 65 2.22 4.30 -13.65
CA SER A 65 2.00 4.49 -12.22
C SER A 65 2.19 5.95 -11.81
N VAL A 66 3.27 6.58 -12.26
CA VAL A 66 3.55 8.00 -12.02
C VAL A 66 2.42 8.88 -12.56
N LEU A 67 2.02 8.66 -13.82
CA LEU A 67 0.94 9.43 -14.45
C LEU A 67 -0.39 9.28 -13.72
N LEU A 68 -0.75 8.07 -13.28
CA LEU A 68 -1.97 7.84 -12.53
C LEU A 68 -1.95 8.53 -11.16
N THR A 69 -0.82 8.48 -10.44
CA THR A 69 -0.65 9.18 -9.16
C THR A 69 -0.78 10.70 -9.34
N LEU A 70 -0.11 11.26 -10.36
CA LEU A 70 -0.16 12.69 -10.65
C LEU A 70 -1.55 13.12 -11.13
N ALA A 71 -2.21 12.35 -11.99
CA ALA A 71 -3.56 12.63 -12.45
C ALA A 71 -4.56 12.68 -11.29
N TRP A 72 -4.39 11.80 -10.31
CA TRP A 72 -5.19 11.83 -9.09
C TRP A 72 -4.90 13.09 -8.25
N ALA A 73 -3.62 13.43 -8.07
CA ALA A 73 -3.22 14.64 -7.34
C ALA A 73 -3.75 15.91 -7.97
N VAL A 74 -3.78 15.98 -9.32
CA VAL A 74 -4.36 17.11 -10.07
C VAL A 74 -5.88 17.15 -9.91
N LYS A 75 -6.57 16.00 -10.04
CA LYS A 75 -8.02 15.90 -9.84
C LYS A 75 -8.45 16.50 -8.50
N ASP A 76 -7.70 16.22 -7.47
CA ASP A 76 -7.98 16.71 -6.12
C ASP A 76 -7.52 18.15 -5.87
N GLY A 77 -6.97 18.86 -6.90
CA GLY A 77 -6.43 20.20 -6.78
C GLY A 77 -5.16 20.29 -5.92
N SER A 78 -4.46 19.16 -5.72
CA SER A 78 -3.27 19.08 -4.87
C SER A 78 -1.99 19.48 -5.56
N PHE A 79 -2.02 19.56 -6.89
CA PHE A 79 -0.82 19.77 -7.67
C PHE A 79 -0.88 21.12 -8.37
N PHE A 80 -0.04 22.07 -7.95
CA PHE A 80 0.07 23.44 -8.50
C PHE A 80 -1.26 24.25 -8.57
N GLY A 81 -2.28 23.89 -7.79
CA GLY A 81 -3.58 24.55 -7.85
C GLY A 81 -4.35 24.27 -9.15
N ILE A 82 -3.89 23.36 -9.98
CA ILE A 82 -4.55 22.96 -11.23
C ILE A 82 -5.73 22.08 -10.88
N GLN A 83 -6.93 22.54 -11.17
CA GLN A 83 -8.15 21.74 -11.10
C GLN A 83 -8.35 21.01 -12.43
N ALA A 84 -8.07 19.72 -12.47
CA ALA A 84 -8.40 18.91 -13.62
C ALA A 84 -9.83 18.40 -13.54
N GLN A 85 -10.48 18.31 -14.70
CA GLN A 85 -11.79 17.68 -14.77
C GLN A 85 -11.69 16.19 -14.39
N PRO A 86 -12.71 15.61 -13.73
CA PRO A 86 -12.74 14.19 -13.35
C PRO A 86 -12.49 13.23 -14.51
N SER A 87 -12.78 13.66 -15.74
CA SER A 87 -12.54 12.92 -16.98
C SER A 87 -11.05 12.66 -17.26
N LEU A 88 -10.12 13.50 -16.79
CA LEU A 88 -8.69 13.33 -17.06
C LEU A 88 -8.15 12.00 -16.51
N LEU A 89 -8.51 11.64 -15.28
CA LEU A 89 -8.10 10.37 -14.69
C LEU A 89 -8.63 9.18 -15.52
N GLY A 90 -9.89 9.23 -15.91
CA GLY A 90 -10.51 8.23 -16.77
C GLY A 90 -9.80 8.08 -18.12
N ILE A 91 -9.45 9.19 -18.76
CA ILE A 91 -8.70 9.20 -20.03
C ILE A 91 -7.33 8.55 -19.85
N ILE A 92 -6.60 8.88 -18.78
CA ILE A 92 -5.27 8.29 -18.51
C ILE A 92 -5.38 6.79 -18.25
N VAL A 93 -6.38 6.34 -17.48
CA VAL A 93 -6.63 4.90 -17.28
C VAL A 93 -6.88 4.20 -18.62
N LEU A 94 -7.74 4.75 -19.48
CA LEU A 94 -8.02 4.18 -20.80
C LEU A 94 -6.78 4.16 -21.70
N LEU A 95 -5.95 5.20 -21.69
CA LEU A 95 -4.69 5.23 -22.44
C LEU A 95 -3.71 4.16 -21.94
N VAL A 96 -3.57 4.01 -20.62
CA VAL A 96 -2.73 2.95 -20.03
C VAL A 96 -3.22 1.58 -20.48
N LEU A 97 -4.52 1.30 -20.39
CA LEU A 97 -5.12 0.05 -20.86
C LEU A 97 -4.83 -0.19 -22.35
N ALA A 98 -5.05 0.82 -23.20
CA ALA A 98 -4.81 0.72 -24.64
C ALA A 98 -3.34 0.40 -24.97
N ILE A 99 -2.39 1.05 -24.29
CA ILE A 99 -0.95 0.79 -24.47
C ILE A 99 -0.61 -0.67 -24.12
N TYR A 100 -1.08 -1.18 -22.98
CA TYR A 100 -0.81 -2.56 -22.57
C TYR A 100 -1.44 -3.58 -23.49
N ILE A 101 -2.68 -3.33 -23.96
CA ILE A 101 -3.35 -4.17 -24.93
C ILE A 101 -2.56 -4.20 -26.25
N ALA A 102 -2.13 -3.04 -26.75
CA ALA A 102 -1.34 -2.96 -27.98
C ALA A 102 0.00 -3.72 -27.86
N ILE A 103 0.71 -3.58 -26.74
CA ILE A 103 1.95 -4.32 -26.47
C ILE A 103 1.68 -5.83 -26.42
N ALA A 104 0.61 -6.23 -25.73
CA ALA A 104 0.24 -7.64 -25.60
C ALA A 104 -0.04 -8.28 -26.96
N TYR A 105 -0.88 -7.65 -27.78
CA TYR A 105 -1.16 -8.16 -29.13
C TYR A 105 0.06 -8.21 -30.04
N ALA A 106 0.97 -7.24 -29.92
CA ALA A 106 2.14 -7.17 -30.79
C ALA A 106 3.26 -8.14 -30.41
N LYS A 107 3.39 -8.51 -29.11
CA LYS A 107 4.61 -9.15 -28.60
C LYS A 107 4.40 -10.35 -27.68
N VAL A 108 3.16 -10.72 -27.38
CA VAL A 108 2.87 -11.82 -26.46
C VAL A 108 2.12 -12.93 -27.18
N ASN A 109 2.53 -14.19 -26.96
CA ASN A 109 1.84 -15.34 -27.52
C ASN A 109 0.43 -15.46 -26.93
N ILE A 110 -0.52 -15.92 -27.75
CA ILE A 110 -1.95 -15.97 -27.41
C ILE A 110 -2.22 -16.76 -26.11
N GLU A 111 -1.49 -17.84 -25.87
CA GLU A 111 -1.62 -18.68 -24.68
C GLU A 111 -1.30 -17.93 -23.36
N ASN A 112 -0.35 -16.99 -23.42
CA ASN A 112 0.12 -16.20 -22.29
C ASN A 112 -0.47 -14.79 -22.25
N LEU A 113 -1.26 -14.41 -23.23
CA LEU A 113 -1.76 -13.04 -23.41
C LEU A 113 -2.59 -12.57 -22.22
N PHE A 114 -3.56 -13.35 -21.79
CA PHE A 114 -4.42 -12.96 -20.67
C PHE A 114 -3.70 -12.91 -19.32
N PRO A 115 -2.94 -13.95 -18.89
CA PRO A 115 -2.15 -13.89 -17.66
C PRO A 115 -1.14 -12.74 -17.66
N TRP A 116 -0.45 -12.52 -18.78
CA TRP A 116 0.51 -11.43 -18.93
C TRP A 116 -0.16 -10.06 -18.77
N LEU A 117 -1.29 -9.86 -19.49
CA LEU A 117 -2.02 -8.60 -19.47
C LEU A 117 -2.52 -8.25 -18.06
N VAL A 118 -3.15 -9.20 -17.38
CA VAL A 118 -3.68 -9.00 -16.00
C VAL A 118 -2.55 -8.67 -15.04
N MET A 119 -1.44 -9.39 -15.10
CA MET A 119 -0.33 -9.17 -14.19
C MET A 119 0.41 -7.86 -14.48
N GLN A 120 0.60 -7.49 -15.73
CA GLN A 120 1.30 -6.26 -16.06
C GLN A 120 0.44 -5.00 -15.84
N LEU A 121 -0.88 -5.06 -16.08
CA LEU A 121 -1.80 -3.98 -15.75
C LEU A 121 -1.99 -3.80 -14.24
N GLY A 122 -1.88 -4.88 -13.48
CA GLY A 122 -1.96 -4.83 -12.02
C GLY A 122 -0.96 -3.84 -11.42
N ALA A 123 0.25 -3.76 -11.95
CA ALA A 123 1.28 -2.87 -11.46
C ALA A 123 0.87 -1.37 -11.49
N PRO A 124 0.60 -0.77 -12.66
CA PRO A 124 0.28 0.65 -12.72
C PRO A 124 -1.09 0.98 -12.11
N LEU A 125 -2.10 0.13 -12.30
CA LEU A 125 -3.42 0.39 -11.75
C LEU A 125 -3.40 0.30 -10.23
N TYR A 126 -2.87 -0.77 -9.66
CA TYR A 126 -2.82 -0.93 -8.21
C TYR A 126 -1.94 0.12 -7.55
N LEU A 127 -0.69 0.27 -7.99
CA LEU A 127 0.28 1.15 -7.34
C LEU A 127 0.08 2.63 -7.69
N GLY A 128 -0.35 2.94 -8.91
CA GLY A 128 -0.65 4.31 -9.31
C GLY A 128 -1.91 4.86 -8.65
N LEU A 129 -2.99 4.07 -8.59
CA LEU A 129 -4.20 4.47 -7.87
C LEU A 129 -3.97 4.50 -6.35
N TRP A 130 -3.21 3.52 -5.80
CA TRP A 130 -2.80 3.54 -4.41
C TRP A 130 -2.04 4.82 -4.04
N GLY A 131 -1.06 5.22 -4.86
CA GLY A 131 -0.33 6.47 -4.67
C GLY A 131 -1.25 7.68 -4.65
N GLY A 132 -2.19 7.76 -5.61
CA GLY A 132 -3.18 8.83 -5.70
C GLY A 132 -4.13 8.88 -4.49
N MET A 133 -4.67 7.74 -4.05
CA MET A 133 -5.52 7.65 -2.86
C MET A 133 -4.79 8.12 -1.60
N ASN A 134 -3.50 7.77 -1.44
CA ASN A 134 -2.70 8.24 -0.30
C ASN A 134 -2.47 9.76 -0.34
N VAL A 135 -2.36 10.36 -1.51
CA VAL A 135 -2.33 11.82 -1.63
C VAL A 135 -3.61 12.44 -1.06
N THR A 136 -4.78 11.86 -1.32
CA THR A 136 -6.05 12.33 -0.73
C THR A 136 -6.06 12.18 0.80
N LEU A 137 -5.57 11.06 1.33
CA LEU A 137 -5.49 10.84 2.78
C LEU A 137 -4.59 11.85 3.49
N MET A 138 -3.61 12.41 2.78
CA MET A 138 -2.67 13.38 3.32
C MET A 138 -3.19 14.84 3.26
N LYS A 139 -4.43 15.07 2.89
CA LYS A 139 -5.02 16.41 2.79
C LYS A 139 -5.89 16.84 3.97
N SER A 140 -6.21 15.92 4.86
CA SER A 140 -7.07 16.20 6.00
C SER A 140 -6.29 16.91 7.11
N GLY A 141 -6.61 18.18 7.41
CA GLY A 141 -5.99 18.96 8.48
C GLY A 141 -5.08 20.09 7.99
N GLN A 142 -4.28 20.65 8.89
CA GLN A 142 -3.30 21.69 8.60
C GLN A 142 -1.89 21.21 8.97
N GLY A 143 -0.89 21.62 8.20
CA GLY A 143 0.49 21.24 8.47
C GLY A 143 0.69 19.72 8.50
N PHE A 144 1.35 19.21 9.56
CA PHE A 144 1.62 17.77 9.69
C PHE A 144 0.37 16.94 9.98
N GLU A 145 -0.70 17.55 10.48
CA GLU A 145 -1.98 16.86 10.73
C GLU A 145 -2.58 16.26 9.45
N GLN A 146 -2.26 16.86 8.29
CA GLN A 146 -2.66 16.32 6.99
C GLN A 146 -2.18 14.89 6.76
N CYS A 147 -1.11 14.45 7.45
CA CYS A 147 -0.58 13.11 7.32
C CYS A 147 -1.17 12.10 8.30
N TYR A 148 -2.00 12.52 9.25
CA TYR A 148 -2.47 11.64 10.33
C TYR A 148 -3.27 10.44 9.81
N ALA A 149 -4.14 10.63 8.81
CA ALA A 149 -4.91 9.54 8.22
C ALA A 149 -3.99 8.51 7.53
N PHE A 150 -3.00 8.97 6.78
CA PHE A 150 -2.00 8.11 6.16
C PHE A 150 -1.15 7.39 7.23
N LEU A 151 -0.69 8.11 8.25
CA LEU A 151 0.09 7.53 9.35
C LEU A 151 -0.73 6.51 10.15
N LEU A 152 -2.03 6.76 10.36
CA LEU A 152 -2.92 5.79 11.01
C LEU A 152 -2.95 4.49 10.20
N LEU A 153 -3.13 4.55 8.89
CA LEU A 153 -3.14 3.38 8.01
C LEU A 153 -1.81 2.60 8.10
N VAL A 154 -0.69 3.29 7.88
CA VAL A 154 0.65 2.67 7.86
C VAL A 154 1.01 2.06 9.22
N THR A 155 0.80 2.81 10.31
CA THR A 155 1.14 2.33 11.66
C THR A 155 0.23 1.18 12.11
N SER A 156 -1.03 1.16 11.66
CA SER A 156 -1.95 0.05 11.92
C SER A 156 -1.47 -1.24 11.25
N MET A 157 -1.03 -1.18 9.99
CA MET A 157 -0.50 -2.34 9.28
C MET A 157 0.81 -2.85 9.91
N TRP A 158 1.77 -1.95 10.13
CA TRP A 158 3.04 -2.32 10.76
C TRP A 158 2.87 -2.84 12.19
N GLY A 159 1.97 -2.25 12.95
CA GLY A 159 1.65 -2.71 14.31
C GLY A 159 1.01 -4.08 14.30
N CYS A 160 0.05 -4.33 13.41
CA CYS A 160 -0.59 -5.62 13.21
C CYS A 160 0.46 -6.73 12.96
N ASP A 161 1.32 -6.53 11.96
CA ASP A 161 2.34 -7.50 11.57
C ASP A 161 3.37 -7.74 12.67
N THR A 162 3.79 -6.65 13.35
CA THR A 162 4.76 -6.73 14.44
C THR A 162 4.20 -7.53 15.61
N VAL A 163 2.99 -7.22 16.06
CA VAL A 163 2.34 -7.93 17.17
C VAL A 163 2.05 -9.38 16.79
N ALA A 164 1.53 -9.61 15.58
CA ALA A 164 1.28 -10.96 15.07
C ALA A 164 2.56 -11.81 15.05
N TYR A 165 3.67 -11.24 14.59
CA TYR A 165 4.97 -11.90 14.59
C TYR A 165 5.45 -12.26 16.00
N PHE A 166 5.41 -11.30 16.93
CA PHE A 166 5.89 -11.55 18.30
C PHE A 166 5.02 -12.57 19.02
N PHE A 167 3.70 -12.47 18.94
CA PHE A 167 2.81 -13.46 19.56
C PHE A 167 2.96 -14.83 18.92
N GLY A 168 3.01 -14.92 17.59
CA GLY A 168 3.24 -16.19 16.90
C GLY A 168 4.57 -16.86 17.24
N LYS A 169 5.60 -16.06 17.54
CA LYS A 169 6.94 -16.57 17.88
C LYS A 169 7.11 -16.91 19.37
N PHE A 170 6.59 -16.08 20.25
CA PHE A 170 6.90 -16.17 21.67
C PHE A 170 5.78 -16.78 22.52
N VAL A 171 4.52 -16.72 22.06
CA VAL A 171 3.35 -17.20 22.79
C VAL A 171 2.78 -18.49 22.19
N ALA A 172 2.67 -18.59 20.87
CA ALA A 172 2.13 -19.77 20.21
C ALA A 172 2.97 -21.02 20.53
N GLY A 173 2.31 -22.08 20.99
CA GLY A 173 2.94 -23.34 21.37
C GLY A 173 3.53 -23.36 22.78
N LYS A 174 3.25 -22.35 23.62
CA LYS A 174 3.70 -22.30 25.02
C LYS A 174 2.51 -22.31 25.98
N GLY A 175 2.61 -23.07 27.05
CA GLY A 175 1.57 -23.18 28.08
C GLY A 175 0.26 -23.77 27.52
N PRO A 176 -0.90 -23.19 27.90
CA PRO A 176 -2.20 -23.67 27.46
C PRO A 176 -2.50 -23.33 25.99
N PHE A 177 -1.67 -22.50 25.36
CA PHE A 177 -1.83 -22.11 23.97
C PHE A 177 -1.14 -23.11 23.06
N GLY A 178 -1.92 -23.84 22.27
CA GLY A 178 -1.40 -24.66 21.17
C GLY A 178 -0.70 -23.78 20.11
N ARG A 179 -0.06 -24.41 19.15
CA ARG A 179 0.43 -23.72 17.94
C ARG A 179 -0.45 -24.13 16.77
N HIS A 180 -1.35 -23.25 16.36
CA HIS A 180 -2.26 -23.48 15.26
C HIS A 180 -1.82 -22.66 14.05
N LEU A 181 -1.45 -23.35 12.97
CA LEU A 181 -0.99 -22.68 11.75
C LEU A 181 -2.17 -22.01 11.04
N PHE A 182 -2.01 -20.75 10.66
CA PHE A 182 -3.05 -19.96 10.02
C PHE A 182 -3.24 -20.31 8.53
N ALA A 183 -2.13 -20.42 7.79
CA ALA A 183 -2.14 -20.75 6.36
C ALA A 183 -0.93 -21.64 6.03
N PRO A 184 -0.95 -22.94 6.37
CA PRO A 184 0.25 -23.79 6.29
C PRO A 184 0.83 -23.95 4.90
N THR A 185 -0.01 -23.91 3.86
CA THR A 185 0.39 -24.05 2.46
C THR A 185 0.98 -22.77 1.85
N ILE A 186 0.56 -21.60 2.33
CA ILE A 186 0.96 -20.29 1.78
C ILE A 186 2.06 -19.68 2.65
N SER A 187 1.86 -19.68 3.97
CA SER A 187 2.80 -19.10 4.94
C SER A 187 2.92 -19.97 6.19
N PRO A 188 3.84 -20.96 6.20
CA PRO A 188 3.95 -21.96 7.28
C PRO A 188 4.41 -21.39 8.62
N LYS A 189 4.77 -20.11 8.68
CA LYS A 189 5.21 -19.44 9.92
C LYS A 189 4.10 -18.66 10.62
N LYS A 190 2.98 -18.39 9.93
CA LYS A 190 1.85 -17.66 10.50
C LYS A 190 0.98 -18.55 11.38
N THR A 191 0.57 -18.03 12.52
CA THR A 191 -0.27 -18.73 13.51
C THR A 191 -1.55 -17.95 13.78
N TRP A 192 -2.61 -18.66 14.14
CA TRP A 192 -3.89 -18.06 14.55
C TRP A 192 -3.74 -17.17 15.78
N GLU A 193 -2.93 -17.58 16.75
CA GLU A 193 -2.65 -16.83 17.99
C GLU A 193 -2.04 -15.46 17.65
N GLY A 194 -1.08 -15.46 16.69
CA GLY A 194 -0.50 -14.22 16.19
C GLY A 194 -1.51 -13.37 15.44
N ALA A 195 -2.32 -13.98 14.58
CA ALA A 195 -3.34 -13.27 13.80
C ALA A 195 -4.37 -12.58 14.71
N PHE A 196 -4.87 -13.29 15.71
CA PHE A 196 -5.80 -12.72 16.69
C PHE A 196 -5.16 -11.58 17.51
N ALA A 197 -3.93 -11.76 17.98
CA ALA A 197 -3.23 -10.71 18.73
C ALA A 197 -3.00 -9.45 17.89
N GLY A 198 -2.57 -9.59 16.63
CA GLY A 198 -2.44 -8.48 15.69
C GLY A 198 -3.76 -7.78 15.43
N THR A 199 -4.85 -8.55 15.24
CA THR A 199 -6.20 -7.99 15.04
C THR A 199 -6.66 -7.18 16.25
N ILE A 200 -6.54 -7.74 17.46
CA ILE A 200 -6.93 -7.05 18.70
C ILE A 200 -6.12 -5.76 18.87
N PHE A 201 -4.80 -5.83 18.67
CA PHE A 201 -3.95 -4.63 18.73
C PHE A 201 -4.43 -3.56 17.75
N THR A 202 -4.68 -3.94 16.49
CA THR A 202 -5.09 -2.98 15.44
C THR A 202 -6.45 -2.37 15.75
N MET A 203 -7.41 -3.14 16.26
CA MET A 203 -8.71 -2.62 16.68
C MET A 203 -8.57 -1.53 17.75
N PHE A 204 -7.79 -1.77 18.80
CA PHE A 204 -7.55 -0.76 19.84
C PHE A 204 -6.73 0.42 19.32
N TRP A 205 -5.70 0.19 18.52
CA TRP A 205 -4.87 1.23 17.93
C TRP A 205 -5.70 2.22 17.11
N VAL A 206 -6.55 1.70 16.23
CA VAL A 206 -7.43 2.50 15.39
C VAL A 206 -8.51 3.19 16.23
N MET A 207 -9.13 2.49 17.19
CA MET A 207 -10.11 3.08 18.09
C MET A 207 -9.61 4.34 18.79
N PHE A 208 -8.35 4.33 19.27
CA PHE A 208 -7.76 5.47 19.97
C PHE A 208 -7.29 6.59 19.04
N LEU A 209 -6.81 6.26 17.84
CA LEU A 209 -6.19 7.25 16.95
C LEU A 209 -7.11 7.77 15.85
N ALA A 210 -8.11 7.00 15.41
CA ALA A 210 -9.02 7.41 14.34
C ALA A 210 -9.76 8.73 14.65
N PRO A 211 -10.24 9.02 15.86
CA PRO A 211 -10.90 10.30 16.15
C PRO A 211 -10.03 11.51 15.87
N LYS A 212 -8.71 11.40 16.10
CA LYS A 212 -7.75 12.48 15.81
C LYS A 212 -7.30 12.48 14.35
N ALA A 213 -7.03 11.29 13.81
CA ALA A 213 -6.49 11.14 12.47
C ALA A 213 -7.49 11.45 11.35
N LEU A 214 -8.77 11.29 11.61
CA LEU A 214 -9.83 11.40 10.61
C LEU A 214 -10.78 12.58 10.83
N VAL A 215 -10.45 13.49 11.75
CA VAL A 215 -11.25 14.68 12.03
C VAL A 215 -11.46 15.56 10.77
N GLY A 216 -10.43 15.67 9.94
CA GLY A 216 -10.47 16.44 8.70
C GLY A 216 -11.42 15.89 7.63
N PHE A 217 -11.92 14.66 7.78
CA PHE A 217 -12.90 14.06 6.88
C PHE A 217 -14.36 14.29 7.32
N GLY A 218 -14.57 15.02 8.42
CA GLY A 218 -15.92 15.32 8.93
C GLY A 218 -16.68 14.09 9.45
N VAL A 219 -15.99 13.01 9.78
CA VAL A 219 -16.57 11.78 10.29
C VAL A 219 -16.43 11.73 11.81
N GLU A 220 -17.55 11.68 12.51
CA GLU A 220 -17.55 11.44 13.95
C GLU A 220 -17.29 9.95 14.23
N PHE A 221 -16.24 9.70 14.98
CA PHE A 221 -15.87 8.36 15.42
C PHE A 221 -16.28 8.13 16.87
N ASP A 222 -17.09 7.10 17.07
CA ASP A 222 -17.34 6.49 18.37
C ASP A 222 -16.49 5.22 18.55
N VAL A 223 -16.54 4.63 19.73
CA VAL A 223 -15.80 3.40 20.08
C VAL A 223 -16.09 2.27 19.09
N VAL A 224 -17.36 2.08 18.73
CA VAL A 224 -17.80 0.98 17.87
C VAL A 224 -17.24 1.15 16.44
N LYS A 225 -17.38 2.36 15.89
CA LYS A 225 -16.83 2.67 14.55
C LYS A 225 -15.31 2.51 14.51
N GLY A 226 -14.60 2.94 15.57
CA GLY A 226 -13.16 2.78 15.70
C GLY A 226 -12.74 1.30 15.72
N LEU A 227 -13.43 0.47 16.50
CA LEU A 227 -13.18 -0.97 16.57
C LEU A 227 -13.48 -1.68 15.23
N LEU A 228 -14.59 -1.34 14.57
CA LEU A 228 -14.95 -1.91 13.26
C LEU A 228 -13.95 -1.52 12.18
N LEU A 229 -13.52 -0.26 12.15
CA LEU A 229 -12.49 0.18 11.20
C LEU A 229 -11.16 -0.52 11.46
N GLY A 230 -10.77 -0.70 12.72
CA GLY A 230 -9.58 -1.43 13.11
C GLY A 230 -9.63 -2.91 12.73
N LEU A 231 -10.79 -3.54 12.88
CA LEU A 231 -11.02 -4.91 12.40
C LEU A 231 -10.86 -5.00 10.88
N LEU A 232 -11.45 -4.06 10.14
CA LEU A 232 -11.34 -4.01 8.69
C LEU A 232 -9.88 -3.86 8.24
N PHE A 233 -9.12 -2.97 8.89
CA PHE A 233 -7.70 -2.79 8.62
C PHE A 233 -6.90 -4.06 8.90
N ALA A 234 -7.13 -4.72 10.03
CA ALA A 234 -6.44 -5.97 10.38
C ALA A 234 -6.72 -7.09 9.38
N VAL A 235 -8.00 -7.28 9.00
CA VAL A 235 -8.37 -8.32 8.03
C VAL A 235 -7.78 -8.02 6.66
N ALA A 236 -7.89 -6.78 6.18
CA ALA A 236 -7.34 -6.38 4.89
C ALA A 236 -5.80 -6.53 4.84
N GLY A 237 -5.10 -6.11 5.91
CA GLY A 237 -3.65 -6.24 6.01
C GLY A 237 -3.20 -7.69 6.01
N GLN A 238 -3.80 -8.53 6.85
CA GLN A 238 -3.45 -9.95 6.93
C GLN A 238 -3.78 -10.71 5.64
N ALA A 239 -4.89 -10.38 4.98
CA ALA A 239 -5.24 -10.95 3.69
C ALA A 239 -4.23 -10.54 2.61
N GLY A 240 -3.85 -9.26 2.57
CA GLY A 240 -2.83 -8.76 1.64
C GLY A 240 -1.48 -9.46 1.82
N ASP A 241 -1.06 -9.69 3.07
CA ASP A 241 0.20 -10.38 3.39
C ASP A 241 0.16 -11.91 3.08
N LEU A 242 -1.01 -12.49 2.87
CA LEU A 242 -1.16 -13.87 2.37
C LEU A 242 -1.13 -13.97 0.85
N LEU A 243 -1.46 -12.88 0.15
CA LEU A 243 -1.51 -12.84 -1.31
C LEU A 243 -0.14 -12.53 -1.96
N MET A 244 0.83 -12.06 -1.17
CA MET A 244 2.20 -11.78 -1.60
C MET A 244 3.12 -12.99 -1.42
#